data_666aae7f0ef185f0041f099208243be7
#
_entry.id   666aae7f0ef185f0041f099208243be7
#
_cell.length_a   1.000
_cell.length_b   1.000
_cell.length_c   1.000
_cell.angle_alpha   90.00
_cell.angle_beta   90.00
_cell.angle_gamma   90.00
#
_symmetry.space_group_name_H-M   'P 1'
#
loop_
_entity.id
_entity.type
_entity.pdbx_description
1 polymer ?
#
loop_
_entity_poly.entity_id
_entity_poly.type
_entity_poly.pdbx_seq_one_letter_code
_entity_poly.pdbx_strand_id
1 'polypeptide(L)'
;MQRLIMLFSHRPWVWLSLLIVASVLAASQIKELRVHVSANEMLVADDPHRAYYEQVKAAFGEEQLVLLIVEDPNLLVPEKLEILQGVVAELEALPFVQRTESLFSVPHVRSVDGFLDKAPYLARLPQTAEEGRALLAQAIKNPLVRNVLVSSNGQAMAVAIIFEDSDAPADDHLVTSALEQATLPLQQVYERAYPIGFPQVRTEIAQRIMAEQNSLMPLAIGALLIALFLLLRQLLDILTPLITAAISILWTFGLMGWLGIPINVVTSTV
;
A
#
# COMPACT_ATOMS: atom_id res chain seq x y z
N MET A 1 18.03 23.56 -41.12
CA MET A 1 19.03 23.52 -40.04
C MET A 1 19.83 24.81 -39.89
N GLN A 2 20.47 25.32 -40.91
CA GLN A 2 21.31 26.53 -40.79
C GLN A 2 20.59 27.79 -40.28
N ARG A 3 19.31 28.03 -40.65
CA ARG A 3 18.52 29.17 -40.17
C ARG A 3 18.17 29.11 -38.69
N LEU A 4 17.96 27.90 -38.12
CA LEU A 4 17.76 27.71 -36.69
C LEU A 4 19.04 28.00 -35.90
N ILE A 5 20.19 27.54 -36.39
CA ILE A 5 21.51 27.79 -35.74
C ILE A 5 21.82 29.29 -35.71
N MET A 6 21.49 30.05 -36.77
CA MET A 6 21.68 31.51 -36.79
C MET A 6 20.75 32.25 -35.81
N LEU A 7 19.50 31.77 -35.61
CA LEU A 7 18.59 32.33 -34.61
C LEU A 7 19.10 32.16 -33.18
N PHE A 8 19.70 31.01 -32.89
CA PHE A 8 20.30 30.72 -31.56
C PHE A 8 21.57 31.53 -31.30
N SER A 9 22.36 31.83 -32.35
CA SER A 9 23.63 32.56 -32.26
C SER A 9 23.45 34.06 -31.98
N HIS A 10 22.34 34.69 -32.42
CA HIS A 10 22.20 36.15 -32.34
C HIS A 10 21.75 36.68 -30.96
N ARG A 11 21.13 35.87 -30.10
CA ARG A 11 20.69 36.29 -28.73
C ARG A 11 20.80 35.13 -27.74
N PRO A 12 21.99 34.67 -27.36
CA PRO A 12 22.14 33.52 -26.50
C PRO A 12 21.48 33.71 -25.10
N TRP A 13 21.47 34.94 -24.59
CA TRP A 13 20.86 35.29 -23.31
C TRP A 13 19.33 35.09 -23.29
N VAL A 14 18.66 35.30 -24.42
CA VAL A 14 17.19 35.06 -24.51
C VAL A 14 16.87 33.57 -24.41
N TRP A 15 17.66 32.74 -25.05
CA TRP A 15 17.48 31.28 -24.99
C TRP A 15 17.85 30.72 -23.62
N LEU A 16 18.91 31.26 -22.99
CA LEU A 16 19.28 30.88 -21.64
C LEU A 16 18.18 31.26 -20.63
N SER A 17 17.63 32.47 -20.72
CA SER A 17 16.51 32.88 -19.86
C SER A 17 15.25 32.05 -20.09
N LEU A 18 14.92 31.68 -21.32
CA LEU A 18 13.81 30.80 -21.63
C LEU A 18 14.00 29.40 -21.03
N LEU A 19 15.21 28.86 -21.14
CA LEU A 19 15.57 27.56 -20.55
C LEU A 19 15.45 27.59 -19.01
N ILE A 20 15.94 28.66 -18.38
CA ILE A 20 15.81 28.83 -16.93
C ILE A 20 14.34 28.93 -16.52
N VAL A 21 13.52 29.73 -17.20
CA VAL A 21 12.09 29.88 -16.91
C VAL A 21 11.37 28.53 -17.09
N ALA A 22 11.63 27.81 -18.18
CA ALA A 22 11.05 26.48 -18.41
C ALA A 22 11.48 25.49 -17.31
N SER A 23 12.74 25.53 -16.88
CA SER A 23 13.24 24.66 -15.80
C SER A 23 12.61 24.99 -14.44
N VAL A 24 12.39 26.28 -14.14
CA VAL A 24 11.70 26.69 -12.90
C VAL A 24 10.24 26.26 -12.92
N LEU A 25 9.56 26.40 -14.06
CA LEU A 25 8.19 25.94 -14.23
C LEU A 25 8.09 24.41 -14.10
N ALA A 26 9.01 23.66 -14.70
CA ALA A 26 9.07 22.22 -14.56
C ALA A 26 9.34 21.81 -13.10
N ALA A 27 10.28 22.48 -12.40
CA ALA A 27 10.59 22.21 -11.01
C ALA A 27 9.40 22.44 -10.06
N SER A 28 8.54 23.42 -10.34
CA SER A 28 7.37 23.71 -9.51
C SER A 28 6.34 22.58 -9.52
N GLN A 29 6.29 21.81 -10.60
CA GLN A 29 5.32 20.71 -10.80
C GLN A 29 5.80 19.38 -10.22
N ILE A 30 7.05 19.24 -9.85
CA ILE A 30 7.58 18.00 -9.26
C ILE A 30 6.90 17.66 -7.92
N LYS A 31 6.43 18.67 -7.19
CA LYS A 31 5.70 18.49 -5.92
C LYS A 31 4.33 17.84 -6.09
N GLU A 32 3.74 17.91 -7.25
CA GLU A 32 2.44 17.30 -7.60
C GLU A 32 2.59 15.84 -8.05
N LEU A 33 3.81 15.37 -8.25
CA LEU A 33 4.09 14.00 -8.66
C LEU A 33 3.73 13.02 -7.55
N ARG A 34 2.79 12.13 -7.89
CA ARG A 34 2.38 11.02 -7.01
C ARG A 34 3.06 9.74 -7.48
N VAL A 35 3.63 9.02 -6.53
CA VAL A 35 4.14 7.66 -6.80
C VAL A 35 2.98 6.70 -6.55
N HIS A 36 2.46 6.11 -7.61
CA HIS A 36 1.42 5.09 -7.53
C HIS A 36 2.05 3.70 -7.72
N VAL A 37 1.88 2.83 -6.73
CA VAL A 37 2.21 1.41 -6.85
C VAL A 37 0.89 0.65 -6.93
N SER A 38 0.33 0.55 -8.13
CA SER A 38 -0.91 -0.20 -8.36
C SER A 38 -0.60 -1.51 -9.10
N ALA A 39 -1.14 -2.62 -8.60
CA ALA A 39 -1.05 -3.91 -9.30
C ALA A 39 -1.77 -3.86 -10.67
N ASN A 40 -2.82 -3.03 -10.80
CA ASN A 40 -3.57 -2.84 -12.05
C ASN A 40 -2.74 -2.15 -13.15
N GLU A 41 -1.75 -1.33 -12.77
CA GLU A 41 -0.85 -0.66 -13.72
C GLU A 41 0.26 -1.58 -14.22
N MET A 42 0.51 -2.71 -13.55
CA MET A 42 1.42 -3.75 -14.01
C MET A 42 0.79 -4.63 -15.10
N LEU A 43 -0.55 -4.58 -15.28
CA LEU A 43 -1.23 -5.29 -16.34
C LEU A 43 -0.97 -4.59 -17.68
N VAL A 44 -0.58 -5.37 -18.68
CA VAL A 44 -0.35 -4.88 -20.04
C VAL A 44 -1.65 -4.29 -20.58
N ALA A 45 -1.58 -3.09 -21.18
CA ALA A 45 -2.77 -2.37 -21.65
C ALA A 45 -3.62 -3.16 -22.67
N ASP A 46 -2.97 -4.01 -23.48
CA ASP A 46 -3.59 -4.82 -24.52
C ASP A 46 -3.88 -6.27 -24.11
N ASP A 47 -3.85 -6.60 -22.80
CA ASP A 47 -4.18 -7.96 -22.35
C ASP A 47 -5.68 -8.22 -22.51
N PRO A 48 -6.10 -9.24 -23.28
CA PRO A 48 -7.51 -9.61 -23.45
C PRO A 48 -8.19 -10.00 -22.13
N HIS A 49 -7.44 -10.46 -21.13
CA HIS A 49 -7.97 -10.78 -19.81
C HIS A 49 -8.30 -9.54 -18.97
N ARG A 50 -7.75 -8.37 -19.31
CA ARG A 50 -8.07 -7.11 -18.64
C ARG A 50 -9.55 -6.74 -18.80
N ALA A 51 -10.09 -6.88 -19.99
CA ALA A 51 -11.51 -6.61 -20.25
C ALA A 51 -12.43 -7.51 -19.40
N TYR A 52 -12.05 -8.78 -19.25
CA TYR A 52 -12.77 -9.72 -18.38
C TYR A 52 -12.63 -9.33 -16.89
N TYR A 53 -11.44 -8.97 -16.45
CA TYR A 53 -11.21 -8.48 -15.08
C TYR A 53 -12.08 -7.26 -14.74
N GLU A 54 -12.10 -6.26 -15.62
CA GLU A 54 -12.94 -5.06 -15.44
C GLU A 54 -14.44 -5.38 -15.41
N GLN A 55 -14.89 -6.36 -16.22
CA GLN A 55 -16.28 -6.85 -16.16
C GLN A 55 -16.61 -7.51 -14.82
N VAL A 56 -15.71 -8.36 -14.32
CA VAL A 56 -15.87 -9.01 -13.00
C VAL A 56 -15.88 -7.97 -11.90
N LYS A 57 -14.94 -7.01 -11.95
CA LYS A 57 -14.88 -5.90 -10.99
C LYS A 57 -16.15 -5.05 -11.00
N ALA A 58 -16.67 -4.72 -12.19
CA ALA A 58 -17.91 -3.95 -12.33
C ALA A 58 -19.16 -4.73 -11.83
N ALA A 59 -19.15 -6.06 -11.95
CA ALA A 59 -20.26 -6.90 -11.53
C ALA A 59 -20.26 -7.24 -10.03
N PHE A 60 -19.08 -7.43 -9.43
CA PHE A 60 -18.92 -7.93 -8.06
C PHE A 60 -18.25 -6.92 -7.10
N GLY A 61 -17.79 -5.78 -7.60
CA GLY A 61 -16.97 -4.83 -6.84
C GLY A 61 -15.52 -5.29 -6.71
N GLU A 62 -14.68 -4.44 -6.18
CA GLU A 62 -13.31 -4.76 -5.76
C GLU A 62 -13.22 -4.59 -4.24
N GLU A 63 -13.53 -5.64 -3.50
CA GLU A 63 -13.36 -5.60 -2.05
C GLU A 63 -11.86 -5.61 -1.71
N GLN A 64 -11.36 -4.48 -1.25
CA GLN A 64 -10.05 -4.43 -0.62
C GLN A 64 -10.18 -4.84 0.83
N LEU A 65 -9.47 -5.89 1.22
CA LEU A 65 -9.50 -6.36 2.58
C LEU A 65 -8.08 -6.44 3.19
N VAL A 66 -8.01 -6.18 4.47
CA VAL A 66 -6.85 -6.45 5.32
C VAL A 66 -7.28 -7.42 6.42
N LEU A 67 -6.45 -8.40 6.69
CA LEU A 67 -6.63 -9.32 7.82
C LEU A 67 -5.78 -8.83 8.99
N LEU A 68 -6.41 -8.52 10.10
CA LEU A 68 -5.72 -8.41 11.37
C LEU A 68 -5.63 -9.81 11.99
N ILE A 69 -4.42 -10.34 12.06
CA ILE A 69 -4.15 -11.67 12.59
C ILE A 69 -3.63 -11.56 14.02
N VAL A 70 -4.22 -12.33 14.92
CA VAL A 70 -3.73 -12.54 16.28
C VAL A 70 -3.38 -14.00 16.48
N GLU A 71 -2.20 -14.28 17.01
CA GLU A 71 -1.68 -15.62 17.29
C GLU A 71 -1.39 -15.75 18.77
N ASP A 72 -1.93 -16.81 19.38
CA ASP A 72 -1.71 -17.14 20.79
C ASP A 72 -2.23 -18.55 21.09
N PRO A 73 -1.55 -19.35 21.93
CA PRO A 73 -2.08 -20.64 22.39
C PRO A 73 -3.40 -20.53 23.16
N ASN A 74 -3.68 -19.37 23.75
CA ASN A 74 -4.87 -19.07 24.53
C ASN A 74 -5.63 -17.88 23.92
N LEU A 75 -6.15 -18.03 22.70
CA LEU A 75 -6.78 -16.96 21.92
C LEU A 75 -7.98 -16.29 22.61
N LEU A 76 -8.91 -17.11 23.16
CA LEU A 76 -10.19 -16.63 23.66
C LEU A 76 -10.22 -16.51 25.20
N VAL A 77 -9.15 -15.96 25.77
CA VAL A 77 -9.13 -15.57 27.19
C VAL A 77 -9.89 -14.24 27.35
N PRO A 78 -10.75 -14.10 28.38
CA PRO A 78 -11.61 -12.92 28.57
C PRO A 78 -10.88 -11.59 28.47
N GLU A 79 -9.77 -11.44 29.17
CA GLU A 79 -8.99 -10.20 29.25
C GLU A 79 -8.40 -9.80 27.88
N LYS A 80 -7.98 -10.79 27.07
CA LYS A 80 -7.48 -10.56 25.73
C LYS A 80 -8.58 -10.18 24.75
N LEU A 81 -9.75 -10.84 24.88
CA LEU A 81 -10.91 -10.56 24.03
C LEU A 81 -11.50 -9.17 24.26
N GLU A 82 -11.47 -8.68 25.50
CA GLU A 82 -11.93 -7.33 25.82
C GLU A 82 -11.08 -6.28 25.10
N ILE A 83 -9.76 -6.45 25.09
CA ILE A 83 -8.84 -5.58 24.38
C ILE A 83 -9.05 -5.70 22.87
N LEU A 84 -9.20 -6.93 22.34
CA LEU A 84 -9.47 -7.14 20.91
C LEU A 84 -10.79 -6.50 20.47
N GLN A 85 -11.84 -6.61 21.27
CA GLN A 85 -13.12 -5.98 20.99
C GLN A 85 -13.01 -4.46 20.93
N GLY A 86 -12.21 -3.86 21.84
CA GLY A 86 -11.92 -2.43 21.81
C GLY A 86 -11.19 -2.02 20.54
N VAL A 87 -10.17 -2.78 20.12
CA VAL A 87 -9.43 -2.54 18.87
C VAL A 87 -10.33 -2.70 17.65
N VAL A 88 -11.20 -3.72 17.61
CA VAL A 88 -12.15 -3.89 16.49
C VAL A 88 -13.09 -2.68 16.39
N ALA A 89 -13.59 -2.17 17.51
CA ALA A 89 -14.43 -0.97 17.51
C ALA A 89 -13.67 0.29 17.06
N GLU A 90 -12.40 0.43 17.42
CA GLU A 90 -11.52 1.51 16.94
C GLU A 90 -11.29 1.41 15.42
N LEU A 91 -11.05 0.21 14.90
CA LEU A 91 -10.89 -0.04 13.48
C LEU A 91 -12.16 0.28 12.69
N GLU A 92 -13.34 -0.08 13.20
CA GLU A 92 -14.63 0.26 12.58
C GLU A 92 -14.92 1.78 12.55
N ALA A 93 -14.32 2.54 13.45
CA ALA A 93 -14.44 4.00 13.48
C ALA A 93 -13.54 4.71 12.45
N LEU A 94 -12.62 4.00 11.79
CA LEU A 94 -11.75 4.60 10.77
C LEU A 94 -12.56 4.97 9.51
N PRO A 95 -12.33 6.15 8.93
CA PRO A 95 -13.16 6.69 7.85
C PRO A 95 -13.10 5.91 6.54
N PHE A 96 -12.11 5.04 6.36
CA PHE A 96 -11.91 4.21 5.18
C PHE A 96 -12.37 2.75 5.40
N VAL A 97 -12.84 2.41 6.59
CA VAL A 97 -13.33 1.06 6.92
C VAL A 97 -14.85 1.01 6.76
N GLN A 98 -15.32 0.13 5.90
CA GLN A 98 -16.74 -0.11 5.70
C GLN A 98 -17.33 -0.98 6.79
N ARG A 99 -16.67 -2.09 7.10
CA ARG A 99 -17.08 -3.07 8.11
C ARG A 99 -15.92 -3.97 8.52
N THR A 100 -16.08 -4.64 9.65
CA THR A 100 -15.21 -5.74 10.05
C THR A 100 -15.99 -7.07 10.11
N GLU A 101 -15.31 -8.16 9.76
CA GLU A 101 -15.83 -9.51 9.93
C GLU A 101 -14.92 -10.32 10.85
N SER A 102 -15.49 -10.79 11.94
CA SER A 102 -14.77 -11.48 13.01
C SER A 102 -15.70 -12.43 13.77
N LEU A 103 -15.21 -13.13 14.77
CA LEU A 103 -16.05 -13.91 15.66
C LEU A 103 -17.06 -13.05 16.45
N PHE A 104 -16.85 -11.72 16.52
CA PHE A 104 -17.82 -10.79 17.14
C PHE A 104 -18.99 -10.44 16.22
N SER A 105 -18.85 -10.56 14.90
CA SER A 105 -19.86 -10.16 13.92
C SER A 105 -20.46 -11.32 13.15
N VAL A 106 -19.70 -12.39 12.88
CA VAL A 106 -20.15 -13.52 12.06
C VAL A 106 -21.17 -14.37 12.83
N PRO A 107 -22.39 -14.57 12.26
CA PRO A 107 -23.44 -15.30 12.93
C PRO A 107 -23.13 -16.79 13.11
N HIS A 108 -23.36 -17.30 14.30
CA HIS A 108 -23.34 -18.72 14.61
C HIS A 108 -24.77 -19.24 14.66
N VAL A 109 -25.17 -19.91 13.58
CA VAL A 109 -26.52 -20.49 13.51
C VAL A 109 -26.59 -21.72 14.40
N ARG A 110 -27.41 -21.62 15.46
CA ARG A 110 -27.66 -22.68 16.42
C ARG A 110 -29.15 -22.95 16.52
N SER A 111 -29.55 -24.21 16.78
CA SER A 111 -30.90 -24.55 17.19
C SER A 111 -30.97 -24.54 18.71
N VAL A 112 -31.72 -23.59 19.25
CA VAL A 112 -31.99 -23.48 20.69
C VAL A 112 -33.50 -23.64 20.88
N ASP A 113 -33.93 -24.66 21.62
CA ASP A 113 -35.36 -24.96 21.91
C ASP A 113 -36.25 -25.02 20.67
N GLY A 114 -35.74 -25.50 19.53
CA GLY A 114 -36.45 -25.59 18.25
C GLY A 114 -36.50 -24.29 17.43
N PHE A 115 -35.88 -23.22 17.90
CA PHE A 115 -35.73 -21.95 17.18
C PHE A 115 -34.29 -21.79 16.66
N LEU A 116 -34.18 -21.14 15.50
CA LEU A 116 -32.86 -20.79 14.94
C LEU A 116 -32.35 -19.50 15.61
N ASP A 117 -31.31 -19.63 16.42
CA ASP A 117 -30.56 -18.51 16.95
C ASP A 117 -29.42 -18.16 15.97
N LYS A 118 -29.28 -16.86 15.64
CA LYS A 118 -28.24 -16.30 14.72
C LYS A 118 -27.29 -15.35 15.42
N ALA A 119 -27.10 -15.49 16.72
CA ALA A 119 -26.15 -14.66 17.45
C ALA A 119 -24.70 -14.94 17.01
N PRO A 120 -23.81 -13.93 17.00
CA PRO A 120 -22.39 -14.15 16.77
C PRO A 120 -21.74 -15.12 17.78
N TYR A 121 -20.59 -15.71 17.43
CA TYR A 121 -19.85 -16.58 18.36
C TYR A 121 -19.51 -15.88 19.66
N LEU A 122 -19.08 -14.61 19.59
CA LEU A 122 -18.70 -13.76 20.71
C LEU A 122 -19.74 -12.65 20.94
N ALA A 123 -21.03 -12.96 20.82
CA ALA A 123 -22.13 -12.06 21.23
C ALA A 123 -22.03 -11.70 22.73
N ARG A 124 -21.46 -12.61 23.51
CA ARG A 124 -21.03 -12.41 24.89
C ARG A 124 -19.60 -12.87 25.02
N LEU A 125 -18.77 -12.08 25.70
CA LEU A 125 -17.43 -12.50 26.05
C LEU A 125 -17.50 -13.67 27.03
N PRO A 126 -16.68 -14.71 26.84
CA PRO A 126 -16.56 -15.80 27.81
C PRO A 126 -16.11 -15.23 29.17
N GLN A 127 -16.62 -15.79 30.26
CA GLN A 127 -16.24 -15.37 31.60
C GLN A 127 -15.04 -16.15 32.15
N THR A 128 -14.75 -17.29 31.53
CA THR A 128 -13.64 -18.16 31.93
C THR A 128 -12.85 -18.62 30.70
N ALA A 129 -11.58 -18.98 30.92
CA ALA A 129 -10.74 -19.55 29.88
C ALA A 129 -11.27 -20.91 29.37
N GLU A 130 -12.06 -21.62 30.18
CA GLU A 130 -12.69 -22.89 29.82
C GLU A 130 -13.84 -22.66 28.83
N GLU A 131 -14.68 -21.67 29.09
CA GLU A 131 -15.74 -21.25 28.20
C GLU A 131 -15.16 -20.76 26.85
N GLY A 132 -14.08 -19.98 26.87
CA GLY A 132 -13.35 -19.54 25.66
C GLY A 132 -12.87 -20.73 24.84
N ARG A 133 -12.26 -21.73 25.47
CA ARG A 133 -11.81 -22.97 24.78
C ARG A 133 -12.97 -23.76 24.19
N ALA A 134 -14.12 -23.82 24.86
CA ALA A 134 -15.31 -24.48 24.34
C ALA A 134 -15.89 -23.77 23.11
N LEU A 135 -15.93 -22.42 23.13
CA LEU A 135 -16.35 -21.60 21.99
C LEU A 135 -15.37 -21.76 20.80
N LEU A 136 -14.08 -21.75 21.05
CA LEU A 136 -13.05 -21.98 20.04
C LEU A 136 -13.22 -23.35 19.37
N ALA A 137 -13.45 -24.39 20.16
CA ALA A 137 -13.69 -25.74 19.65
C ALA A 137 -14.96 -25.85 18.79
N GLN A 138 -15.98 -25.03 19.07
CA GLN A 138 -17.18 -24.93 18.23
C GLN A 138 -16.89 -24.18 16.93
N ALA A 139 -16.12 -23.07 16.98
CA ALA A 139 -15.73 -22.30 15.81
C ALA A 139 -14.89 -23.15 14.84
N ILE A 140 -13.94 -23.93 15.33
CA ILE A 140 -13.11 -24.83 14.52
C ILE A 140 -13.92 -25.92 13.82
N LYS A 141 -15.04 -26.37 14.42
CA LYS A 141 -15.93 -27.37 13.79
C LYS A 141 -16.75 -26.80 12.64
N ASN A 142 -16.97 -25.50 12.60
CA ASN A 142 -17.74 -24.86 11.54
C ASN A 142 -16.86 -24.65 10.29
N PRO A 143 -17.16 -25.27 9.13
CA PRO A 143 -16.38 -25.12 7.92
C PRO A 143 -16.37 -23.69 7.33
N LEU A 144 -17.37 -22.85 7.68
CA LEU A 144 -17.45 -21.45 7.24
C LEU A 144 -16.53 -20.52 8.03
N VAL A 145 -16.07 -20.94 9.20
CA VAL A 145 -15.24 -20.16 10.11
C VAL A 145 -13.81 -20.71 10.17
N ARG A 146 -13.70 -22.03 10.13
CA ARG A 146 -12.41 -22.73 10.16
C ARG A 146 -11.59 -22.39 8.90
N ASN A 147 -10.35 -22.00 9.10
CA ASN A 147 -9.39 -21.55 8.07
C ASN A 147 -9.81 -20.26 7.33
N VAL A 148 -10.83 -19.56 7.83
CA VAL A 148 -11.23 -18.23 7.38
C VAL A 148 -11.00 -17.23 8.49
N LEU A 149 -11.67 -17.42 9.63
CA LEU A 149 -11.53 -16.54 10.81
C LEU A 149 -10.74 -17.20 11.95
N VAL A 150 -10.65 -18.53 11.98
CA VAL A 150 -9.90 -19.27 13.02
C VAL A 150 -9.09 -20.37 12.34
N SER A 151 -7.85 -20.51 12.73
CA SER A 151 -6.97 -21.59 12.26
C SER A 151 -7.45 -22.96 12.73
N SER A 152 -7.14 -24.01 11.96
CA SER A 152 -7.54 -25.38 12.29
C SER A 152 -6.96 -25.91 13.61
N ASN A 153 -5.83 -25.37 14.05
CA ASN A 153 -5.18 -25.70 15.31
C ASN A 153 -5.66 -24.83 16.49
N GLY A 154 -6.51 -23.82 16.23
CA GLY A 154 -7.01 -22.91 17.24
C GLY A 154 -5.99 -21.95 17.84
N GLN A 155 -4.87 -21.71 17.16
CA GLN A 155 -3.79 -20.85 17.66
C GLN A 155 -3.73 -19.49 16.94
N ALA A 156 -4.53 -19.28 15.90
CA ALA A 156 -4.65 -18.00 15.22
C ALA A 156 -6.10 -17.66 14.95
N MET A 157 -6.41 -16.36 15.02
CA MET A 157 -7.72 -15.80 14.69
C MET A 157 -7.49 -14.56 13.83
N ALA A 158 -8.38 -14.35 12.86
CA ALA A 158 -8.37 -13.22 11.97
C ALA A 158 -9.60 -12.33 12.19
N VAL A 159 -9.39 -11.03 12.07
CA VAL A 159 -10.42 -10.02 11.86
C VAL A 159 -10.25 -9.50 10.45
N ALA A 160 -11.21 -9.71 9.58
CA ALA A 160 -11.21 -9.16 8.22
C ALA A 160 -11.72 -7.72 8.28
N ILE A 161 -10.91 -6.78 7.82
CA ILE A 161 -11.22 -5.35 7.73
C ILE A 161 -11.50 -5.07 6.26
N ILE A 162 -12.74 -4.71 5.95
CA ILE A 162 -13.20 -4.45 4.58
C ILE A 162 -13.28 -2.95 4.40
N PHE A 163 -12.62 -2.44 3.35
CA PHE A 163 -12.57 -1.02 3.04
C PHE A 163 -13.77 -0.57 2.21
N GLU A 164 -14.09 0.71 2.30
CA GLU A 164 -15.03 1.33 1.38
C GLU A 164 -14.50 1.28 -0.06
N ASP A 165 -15.38 0.91 -0.99
CA ASP A 165 -15.10 1.02 -2.41
C ASP A 165 -15.17 2.51 -2.79
N SER A 166 -14.01 3.14 -2.92
CA SER A 166 -13.88 4.56 -3.20
C SER A 166 -13.10 4.77 -4.49
N ASP A 167 -13.58 5.67 -5.35
CA ASP A 167 -12.87 6.10 -6.56
C ASP A 167 -11.51 6.75 -6.26
N ALA A 168 -11.32 7.23 -5.02
CA ALA A 168 -10.05 7.72 -4.50
C ALA A 168 -9.61 6.83 -3.33
N PRO A 169 -8.86 5.75 -3.61
CA PRO A 169 -8.37 4.87 -2.55
C PRO A 169 -7.54 5.67 -1.54
N ALA A 170 -7.74 5.37 -0.26
CA ALA A 170 -6.94 5.96 0.79
C ALA A 170 -5.45 5.69 0.56
N ASP A 171 -4.60 6.65 0.94
CA ASP A 171 -3.15 6.49 0.83
C ASP A 171 -2.71 5.24 1.63
N ASP A 172 -2.11 4.27 0.94
CA ASP A 172 -1.66 3.01 1.54
C ASP A 172 -0.79 3.22 2.78
N HIS A 173 0.02 4.29 2.78
CA HIS A 173 0.86 4.62 3.94
C HIS A 173 0.03 5.07 5.14
N LEU A 174 -1.01 5.87 4.92
CA LEU A 174 -1.91 6.31 5.98
C LEU A 174 -2.73 5.14 6.51
N VAL A 175 -3.24 4.28 5.63
CA VAL A 175 -3.96 3.06 5.99
C VAL A 175 -3.08 2.15 6.83
N THR A 176 -1.86 1.84 6.35
CA THR A 176 -0.92 0.96 7.05
C THR A 176 -0.57 1.51 8.41
N SER A 177 -0.24 2.80 8.52
CA SER A 177 0.13 3.42 9.80
C SER A 177 -1.04 3.46 10.79
N ALA A 178 -2.27 3.70 10.35
CA ALA A 178 -3.45 3.69 11.20
C ALA A 178 -3.76 2.29 11.73
N LEU A 179 -3.66 1.26 10.86
CA LEU A 179 -3.86 -0.14 11.25
C LEU A 179 -2.77 -0.62 12.21
N GLU A 180 -1.52 -0.25 11.98
CA GLU A 180 -0.41 -0.58 12.89
C GLU A 180 -0.61 0.06 14.26
N GLN A 181 -0.98 1.34 14.31
CA GLN A 181 -1.26 2.03 15.58
C GLN A 181 -2.41 1.39 16.35
N ALA A 182 -3.52 1.08 15.68
CA ALA A 182 -4.66 0.43 16.31
C ALA A 182 -4.31 -0.98 16.84
N THR A 183 -3.34 -1.67 16.23
CA THR A 183 -2.90 -3.02 16.64
C THR A 183 -1.91 -3.04 17.80
N LEU A 184 -1.28 -1.93 18.16
CA LEU A 184 -0.28 -1.88 19.24
C LEU A 184 -0.76 -2.46 20.58
N PRO A 185 -1.99 -2.22 21.07
CA PRO A 185 -2.47 -2.82 22.32
C PRO A 185 -2.50 -4.34 22.26
N LEU A 186 -2.78 -4.93 21.08
CA LEU A 186 -2.85 -6.39 20.92
C LEU A 186 -1.48 -7.05 21.01
N GLN A 187 -0.42 -6.38 20.54
CA GLN A 187 0.95 -6.88 20.60
C GLN A 187 1.47 -7.03 22.05
N GLN A 188 0.80 -6.41 23.02
CA GLN A 188 1.17 -6.52 24.45
C GLN A 188 0.52 -7.73 25.13
N VAL A 189 -0.59 -8.25 24.56
CA VAL A 189 -1.40 -9.28 25.21
C VAL A 189 -1.45 -10.59 24.43
N TYR A 190 -1.26 -10.54 23.11
CA TYR A 190 -1.12 -11.73 22.26
C TYR A 190 0.36 -11.99 21.95
N GLU A 191 0.72 -13.23 21.68
CA GLU A 191 2.08 -13.60 21.30
C GLU A 191 2.50 -12.89 20.01
N ARG A 192 1.56 -12.79 19.06
CA ARG A 192 1.72 -12.02 17.83
C ARG A 192 0.40 -11.34 17.45
N ALA A 193 0.48 -10.11 17.00
CA ALA A 193 -0.64 -9.38 16.41
C ALA A 193 -0.11 -8.47 15.30
N TYR A 194 -0.64 -8.64 14.08
CA TYR A 194 -0.19 -7.88 12.92
C TYR A 194 -1.28 -7.81 11.84
N PRO A 195 -1.40 -6.67 11.15
CA PRO A 195 -2.22 -6.56 9.95
C PRO A 195 -1.46 -7.11 8.74
N ILE A 196 -2.17 -7.77 7.82
CA ILE A 196 -1.64 -8.25 6.55
C ILE A 196 -2.66 -8.00 5.44
N GLY A 197 -2.23 -7.35 4.37
CA GLY A 197 -3.06 -7.05 3.21
C GLY A 197 -2.31 -6.31 2.13
N PHE A 198 -3.00 -5.97 1.05
CA PHE A 198 -2.40 -5.28 -0.08
C PHE A 198 -1.77 -3.92 0.28
N PRO A 199 -2.39 -3.07 1.12
CA PRO A 199 -1.78 -1.80 1.52
C PRO A 199 -0.41 -1.98 2.17
N GLN A 200 -0.26 -2.95 3.08
CA GLN A 200 1.01 -3.24 3.75
C GLN A 200 2.07 -3.73 2.76
N VAL A 201 1.68 -4.66 1.87
CA VAL A 201 2.59 -5.19 0.84
C VAL A 201 3.07 -4.08 -0.10
N ARG A 202 2.16 -3.22 -0.56
CA ARG A 202 2.51 -2.09 -1.43
C ARG A 202 3.43 -1.10 -0.73
N THR A 203 3.12 -0.75 0.52
CA THR A 203 3.94 0.16 1.33
C THR A 203 5.34 -0.42 1.56
N GLU A 204 5.46 -1.70 1.90
CA GLU A 204 6.75 -2.35 2.11
C GLU A 204 7.57 -2.43 0.81
N ILE A 205 6.94 -2.77 -0.32
CA ILE A 205 7.60 -2.77 -1.63
C ILE A 205 8.10 -1.36 -1.98
N ALA A 206 7.26 -0.33 -1.81
CA ALA A 206 7.66 1.04 -2.08
C ALA A 206 8.84 1.48 -1.20
N GLN A 207 8.82 1.17 0.09
CA GLN A 207 9.92 1.47 1.02
C GLN A 207 11.21 0.75 0.64
N ARG A 208 11.14 -0.52 0.26
CA ARG A 208 12.32 -1.29 -0.19
C ARG A 208 12.90 -0.72 -1.47
N ILE A 209 12.06 -0.39 -2.46
CA ILE A 209 12.51 0.25 -3.70
C ILE A 209 13.22 1.57 -3.40
N MET A 210 12.63 2.42 -2.55
CA MET A 210 13.26 3.69 -2.16
C MET A 210 14.59 3.49 -1.42
N ALA A 211 14.66 2.51 -0.52
CA ALA A 211 15.90 2.19 0.21
C ALA A 211 17.00 1.70 -0.74
N GLU A 212 16.67 0.83 -1.69
CA GLU A 212 17.61 0.34 -2.70
C GLU A 212 18.05 1.46 -3.64
N GLN A 213 17.16 2.31 -4.11
CA GLN A 213 17.50 3.48 -4.91
C GLN A 213 18.45 4.42 -4.16
N ASN A 214 18.16 4.73 -2.90
CA ASN A 214 19.02 5.59 -2.07
C ASN A 214 20.42 5.00 -1.83
N SER A 215 20.56 3.68 -1.86
CA SER A 215 21.84 2.99 -1.69
C SER A 215 22.60 2.84 -3.00
N LEU A 216 21.94 2.42 -4.07
CA LEU A 216 22.58 2.08 -5.35
C LEU A 216 22.81 3.30 -6.24
N MET A 217 21.93 4.30 -6.21
CA MET A 217 22.00 5.47 -7.07
C MET A 217 23.26 6.31 -6.85
N PRO A 218 23.70 6.63 -5.61
CA PRO A 218 24.96 7.33 -5.41
C PRO A 218 26.17 6.55 -5.91
N LEU A 219 26.14 5.22 -5.77
CA LEU A 219 27.21 4.35 -6.27
C LEU A 219 27.29 4.38 -7.80
N ALA A 220 26.14 4.25 -8.46
CA ALA A 220 26.05 4.31 -9.92
C ALA A 220 26.48 5.68 -10.47
N ILE A 221 26.03 6.77 -9.85
CA ILE A 221 26.44 8.14 -10.20
C ILE A 221 27.94 8.31 -9.98
N GLY A 222 28.48 7.84 -8.87
CA GLY A 222 29.90 7.89 -8.57
C GLY A 222 30.74 7.13 -9.62
N ALA A 223 30.33 5.92 -9.97
CA ALA A 223 30.98 5.12 -11.01
C ALA A 223 30.92 5.82 -12.38
N LEU A 224 29.78 6.40 -12.74
CA LEU A 224 29.62 7.17 -13.98
C LEU A 224 30.54 8.40 -14.02
N LEU A 225 30.60 9.15 -12.91
CA LEU A 225 31.48 10.32 -12.81
C LEU A 225 32.95 9.95 -12.93
N ILE A 226 33.36 8.85 -12.30
CA ILE A 226 34.76 8.35 -12.42
C ILE A 226 35.03 7.95 -13.87
N ALA A 227 34.12 7.23 -14.51
CA ALA A 227 34.28 6.82 -15.92
C ALA A 227 34.37 8.02 -16.86
N LEU A 228 33.48 9.02 -16.68
CA LEU A 228 33.53 10.27 -17.44
C LEU A 228 34.84 11.06 -17.20
N PHE A 229 35.32 11.12 -15.96
CA PHE A 229 36.55 11.80 -15.62
C PHE A 229 37.79 11.13 -16.29
N LEU A 230 37.82 9.80 -16.28
CA LEU A 230 38.90 9.04 -16.92
C LEU A 230 38.92 9.21 -18.45
N LEU A 231 37.71 9.34 -19.05
CA LEU A 231 37.54 9.45 -20.49
C LEU A 231 37.80 10.89 -21.00
N LEU A 232 37.21 11.88 -20.36
CA LEU A 232 37.23 13.27 -20.85
C LEU A 232 38.37 14.12 -20.30
N ARG A 233 38.89 13.78 -19.11
CA ARG A 233 40.04 14.45 -18.44
C ARG A 233 39.90 15.96 -18.21
N GLN A 234 38.77 16.58 -18.57
CA GLN A 234 38.47 17.99 -18.38
C GLN A 234 37.12 18.14 -17.64
N LEU A 235 37.10 18.90 -16.55
CA LEU A 235 35.93 19.10 -15.71
C LEU A 235 34.77 19.76 -16.47
N LEU A 236 35.06 20.70 -17.36
CA LEU A 236 34.02 21.38 -18.17
C LEU A 236 33.34 20.45 -19.15
N ASP A 237 34.08 19.48 -19.71
CA ASP A 237 33.52 18.51 -20.65
C ASP A 237 32.61 17.47 -19.93
N ILE A 238 32.85 17.25 -18.62
CA ILE A 238 32.02 16.41 -17.78
C ILE A 238 30.74 17.16 -17.35
N LEU A 239 30.90 18.46 -17.02
CA LEU A 239 29.77 19.25 -16.49
C LEU A 239 28.67 19.47 -17.54
N THR A 240 29.04 19.62 -18.82
CA THR A 240 28.10 19.85 -19.91
C THR A 240 27.05 18.70 -20.06
N PRO A 241 27.45 17.42 -20.23
CA PRO A 241 26.47 16.33 -20.31
C PRO A 241 25.70 16.11 -19.01
N LEU A 242 26.32 16.35 -17.84
CA LEU A 242 25.64 16.24 -16.56
C LEU A 242 24.50 17.27 -16.43
N ILE A 243 24.76 18.53 -16.71
CA ILE A 243 23.76 19.59 -16.68
C ILE A 243 22.65 19.29 -17.70
N THR A 244 23.01 18.84 -18.89
CA THR A 244 22.03 18.48 -19.92
C THR A 244 21.13 17.33 -19.46
N ALA A 245 21.71 16.28 -18.88
CA ALA A 245 20.96 15.16 -18.32
C ALA A 245 20.03 15.60 -17.17
N ALA A 246 20.55 16.42 -16.24
CA ALA A 246 19.78 16.94 -15.12
C ALA A 246 18.57 17.78 -15.58
N ILE A 247 18.78 18.66 -16.58
CA ILE A 247 17.70 19.47 -17.17
C ILE A 247 16.69 18.58 -17.90
N SER A 248 17.13 17.57 -18.63
CA SER A 248 16.25 16.62 -19.33
C SER A 248 15.36 15.86 -18.34
N ILE A 249 15.95 15.33 -17.26
CA ILE A 249 15.21 14.64 -16.19
C ILE A 249 14.22 15.60 -15.53
N LEU A 250 14.65 16.82 -15.18
CA LEU A 250 13.81 17.85 -14.59
C LEU A 250 12.59 18.16 -15.47
N TRP A 251 12.79 18.29 -16.78
CA TRP A 251 11.70 18.58 -17.72
C TRP A 251 10.78 17.39 -17.90
N THR A 252 11.30 16.18 -17.93
CA THR A 252 10.50 14.96 -18.04
C THR A 252 9.57 14.84 -16.83
N PHE A 253 10.10 14.93 -15.62
CA PHE A 253 9.28 14.86 -14.41
C PHE A 253 8.35 16.07 -14.27
N GLY A 254 8.79 17.26 -14.62
CA GLY A 254 7.94 18.45 -14.63
C GLY A 254 6.76 18.33 -15.60
N LEU A 255 6.98 17.77 -16.79
CA LEU A 255 5.94 17.49 -17.77
C LEU A 255 4.97 16.41 -17.29
N MET A 256 5.48 15.34 -16.68
CA MET A 256 4.65 14.30 -16.09
C MET A 256 3.75 14.88 -14.99
N GLY A 257 4.29 15.72 -14.10
CA GLY A 257 3.51 16.43 -13.08
C GLY A 257 2.43 17.32 -13.67
N TRP A 258 2.73 18.01 -14.77
CA TRP A 258 1.77 18.89 -15.47
C TRP A 258 0.66 18.12 -16.19
N LEU A 259 0.97 16.94 -16.70
CA LEU A 259 0.01 16.04 -17.36
C LEU A 259 -0.75 15.14 -16.37
N GLY A 260 -0.41 15.20 -15.08
CA GLY A 260 -1.00 14.31 -14.04
C GLY A 260 -0.64 12.84 -14.22
N ILE A 261 0.48 12.54 -14.91
CA ILE A 261 0.94 11.17 -15.14
C ILE A 261 1.68 10.72 -13.87
N PRO A 262 1.20 9.70 -13.14
CA PRO A 262 1.87 9.21 -11.94
C PRO A 262 3.17 8.49 -12.29
N ILE A 263 4.12 8.50 -11.35
CA ILE A 263 5.31 7.67 -11.44
C ILE A 263 4.94 6.27 -10.97
N ASN A 264 5.07 5.27 -11.84
CA ASN A 264 4.91 3.85 -11.51
C ASN A 264 6.28 3.22 -11.29
N VAL A 265 6.28 2.03 -10.68
CA VAL A 265 7.50 1.22 -10.49
C VAL A 265 8.25 1.01 -11.82
N VAL A 266 7.52 0.84 -12.93
CA VAL A 266 8.09 0.66 -14.27
C VAL A 266 8.74 1.95 -14.79
N THR A 267 8.10 3.12 -14.59
CA THR A 267 8.65 4.42 -15.05
C THR A 267 9.78 4.92 -14.16
N SER A 268 9.91 4.42 -12.93
CA SER A 268 11.01 4.78 -12.02
C SER A 268 12.35 4.13 -12.38
N THR A 269 12.33 3.09 -13.23
CA THR A 269 13.53 2.35 -13.68
C THR A 269 14.10 2.86 -15.02
N VAL A 270 13.45 3.81 -15.66
CA VAL A 270 13.88 4.45 -16.92
C VAL A 270 14.62 5.75 -16.61
#